data_42e9ec90482915834cbcea92d61fef39
#
_entry.id   42e9ec90482915834cbcea92d61fef39
#
_cell.length_a   1.000
_cell.length_b   1.000
_cell.length_c   1.000
_cell.angle_alpha   90.00
_cell.angle_beta   90.00
_cell.angle_gamma   90.00
#
_symmetry.space_group_name_H-M   'P 1'
#
loop_
_entity.id
_entity.type
_entity.pdbx_description
1 polymer ?
#
loop_
_entity_poly.entity_id
_entity_poly.type
_entity_poly.pdbx_seq_one_letter_code
_entity_poly.pdbx_strand_id
1 'polypeptide(L)'
;MDVIAALAHSDAAAAIADPVSPREASDECVLSEECIDQYLWSVYERVRKVDTIKVEERIKVKVEKNGKSRTVTKTVTKFVNEDFTWKDPAAAEKAGMLVAQYVIGGMDRGFKVRLYHLFRALDDAGLAPGMTSGFRDDYRQSIASGHKAATGNSYHGGSRRGGYGHGLAADVVSVKGDTRSERCSSSERMWKWIDTHDKEFGIGRPYLDKDPPHIAPIDGKEYADKRGVNMELADKGSTATGRDVEPATFQE
;
A
#
# COMPACT_ATOMS: atom_id res chain seq x y z
N MET A 1 -50.65 -55.44 28.21
CA MET A 1 -49.55 -54.98 29.08
C MET A 1 -48.61 -54.19 28.19
N ASP A 2 -48.86 -52.88 28.07
CA ASP A 2 -48.13 -52.00 27.22
C ASP A 2 -47.14 -51.22 28.08
N VAL A 3 -45.86 -51.37 27.76
CA VAL A 3 -44.78 -50.62 28.41
C VAL A 3 -44.46 -49.42 27.50
N ILE A 4 -44.83 -48.20 27.90
CA ILE A 4 -44.53 -46.96 27.26
C ILE A 4 -43.13 -46.54 27.73
N ALA A 5 -42.14 -46.51 26.80
CA ALA A 5 -40.81 -45.96 27.03
C ALA A 5 -40.84 -44.43 26.82
N ALA A 6 -40.58 -43.69 27.88
CA ALA A 6 -40.43 -42.24 27.84
C ALA A 6 -39.07 -41.88 27.27
N LEU A 7 -39.07 -41.18 26.12
CA LEU A 7 -37.88 -40.55 25.54
C LEU A 7 -37.64 -39.22 26.27
N ALA A 8 -36.53 -39.15 27.02
CA ALA A 8 -36.04 -37.91 27.59
C ALA A 8 -35.34 -37.10 26.48
N HIS A 9 -35.90 -35.94 26.18
CA HIS A 9 -35.24 -34.93 25.34
C HIS A 9 -34.26 -34.15 26.23
N SER A 10 -32.98 -34.31 25.97
CA SER A 10 -31.95 -33.41 26.53
C SER A 10 -31.86 -32.19 25.65
N ASP A 11 -32.41 -31.06 26.09
CA ASP A 11 -32.16 -29.75 25.53
C ASP A 11 -30.70 -29.35 25.86
N ALA A 12 -29.79 -29.59 24.92
CA ALA A 12 -28.47 -28.97 24.95
C ALA A 12 -28.65 -27.53 24.47
N ALA A 13 -28.78 -26.61 25.42
CA ALA A 13 -28.68 -25.18 25.14
C ALA A 13 -27.28 -24.90 24.55
N ALA A 14 -27.25 -24.58 23.26
CA ALA A 14 -26.05 -24.06 22.63
C ALA A 14 -25.70 -22.72 23.30
N ALA A 15 -24.58 -22.69 24.02
CA ALA A 15 -24.02 -21.46 24.55
C ALA A 15 -23.67 -20.57 23.37
N ILE A 16 -24.40 -19.48 23.19
CA ILE A 16 -24.06 -18.41 22.28
C ILE A 16 -22.81 -17.76 22.87
N ALA A 17 -21.67 -18.00 22.24
CA ALA A 17 -20.45 -17.31 22.61
C ALA A 17 -20.68 -15.80 22.41
N ASP A 18 -20.44 -15.01 23.44
CA ASP A 18 -20.48 -13.56 23.38
C ASP A 18 -19.56 -13.07 22.25
N PRO A 19 -19.95 -12.03 21.49
CA PRO A 19 -19.10 -11.48 20.44
C PRO A 19 -17.85 -10.90 21.11
N VAL A 20 -16.70 -11.53 20.84
CA VAL A 20 -15.38 -11.05 21.27
C VAL A 20 -15.21 -9.60 20.82
N SER A 21 -14.84 -8.71 21.77
CA SER A 21 -14.69 -7.30 21.47
C SER A 21 -13.61 -7.13 20.39
N PRO A 22 -13.75 -6.13 19.48
CA PRO A 22 -12.76 -5.90 18.40
C PRO A 22 -11.33 -5.68 18.90
N ARG A 23 -11.16 -5.31 20.15
CA ARG A 23 -9.86 -5.07 20.79
C ARG A 23 -9.17 -6.35 21.23
N GLU A 24 -9.91 -7.33 21.74
CA GLU A 24 -9.37 -8.63 22.17
C GLU A 24 -8.99 -9.50 20.95
N ALA A 25 -9.78 -9.43 19.86
CA ALA A 25 -9.45 -10.11 18.60
C ALA A 25 -8.15 -9.57 17.96
N SER A 26 -7.70 -8.34 18.28
CA SER A 26 -6.49 -7.75 17.71
C SER A 26 -5.20 -8.31 18.29
N ASP A 27 -5.18 -8.70 19.57
CA ASP A 27 -3.96 -9.19 20.22
C ASP A 27 -3.69 -10.67 19.86
N GLU A 28 -4.73 -11.46 19.61
CA GLU A 28 -4.58 -12.85 19.16
C GLU A 28 -4.07 -12.95 17.70
N CYS A 29 -4.36 -11.96 16.86
CA CYS A 29 -3.96 -11.92 15.46
C CYS A 29 -2.44 -11.86 15.27
N VAL A 30 -1.71 -11.24 16.18
CA VAL A 30 -0.24 -11.10 16.12
C VAL A 30 0.48 -12.45 16.20
N LEU A 31 -0.18 -13.49 16.71
CA LEU A 31 0.37 -14.83 16.89
C LEU A 31 0.12 -15.76 15.69
N SER A 32 -0.79 -15.40 14.78
CA SER A 32 -1.15 -16.23 13.63
C SER A 32 -0.88 -15.51 12.31
N GLU A 33 -0.02 -16.11 11.46
CA GLU A 33 0.24 -15.61 10.11
C GLU A 33 -1.05 -15.54 9.27
N GLU A 34 -1.93 -16.52 9.42
CA GLU A 34 -3.22 -16.57 8.71
C GLU A 34 -4.11 -15.37 9.05
N CYS A 35 -4.13 -14.95 10.32
CA CYS A 35 -4.92 -13.81 10.75
C CYS A 35 -4.37 -12.49 10.16
N ILE A 36 -3.04 -12.33 10.13
CA ILE A 36 -2.38 -11.19 9.49
C ILE A 36 -2.71 -11.17 7.99
N ASP A 37 -2.61 -12.30 7.32
CA ASP A 37 -2.89 -12.42 5.89
C ASP A 37 -4.36 -12.08 5.58
N GLN A 38 -5.30 -12.55 6.38
CA GLN A 38 -6.72 -12.21 6.25
C GLN A 38 -6.97 -10.71 6.44
N TYR A 39 -6.34 -10.10 7.44
CA TYR A 39 -6.45 -8.66 7.66
C TYR A 39 -5.86 -7.87 6.47
N LEU A 40 -4.64 -8.19 6.03
CA LEU A 40 -4.00 -7.53 4.89
C LEU A 40 -4.81 -7.72 3.60
N TRP A 41 -5.41 -8.90 3.42
CA TRP A 41 -6.34 -9.15 2.32
C TRP A 41 -7.56 -8.23 2.39
N SER A 42 -8.15 -8.06 3.58
CA SER A 42 -9.28 -7.13 3.75
C SER A 42 -8.90 -5.68 3.39
N VAL A 43 -7.68 -5.24 3.73
CA VAL A 43 -7.16 -3.91 3.35
C VAL A 43 -6.97 -3.79 1.83
N TYR A 44 -6.53 -4.87 1.16
CA TYR A 44 -6.45 -4.92 -0.30
C TYR A 44 -7.85 -4.85 -0.94
N GLU A 45 -8.85 -5.52 -0.39
CA GLU A 45 -10.22 -5.50 -0.90
C GLU A 45 -10.94 -4.15 -0.73
N ARG A 46 -10.54 -3.32 0.22
CA ARG A 46 -11.09 -1.96 0.40
C ARG A 46 -10.91 -1.07 -0.82
N VAL A 47 -9.85 -1.30 -1.59
CA VAL A 47 -9.51 -0.45 -2.74
C VAL A 47 -10.48 -0.71 -3.88
N ARG A 48 -10.97 0.33 -4.51
CA ARG A 48 -11.77 0.24 -5.73
C ARG A 48 -10.92 -0.37 -6.84
N LYS A 49 -11.39 -1.43 -7.43
CA LYS A 49 -10.70 -2.13 -8.53
C LYS A 49 -10.91 -1.41 -9.87
N VAL A 50 -12.03 -0.72 -10.01
CA VAL A 50 -12.34 0.12 -11.17
C VAL A 50 -12.65 1.53 -10.66
N ASP A 51 -12.00 2.53 -11.21
CA ASP A 51 -12.26 3.93 -10.90
C ASP A 51 -12.32 4.77 -12.18
N THR A 52 -12.93 5.94 -12.09
CA THR A 52 -13.08 6.86 -13.22
C THR A 52 -11.89 7.80 -13.26
N ILE A 53 -11.15 7.79 -14.35
CA ILE A 53 -10.06 8.72 -14.61
C ILE A 53 -10.44 9.77 -15.64
N LYS A 54 -9.84 10.95 -15.53
CA LYS A 54 -9.92 12.02 -16.50
C LYS A 54 -8.83 11.84 -17.54
N VAL A 55 -9.22 11.63 -18.80
CA VAL A 55 -8.30 11.49 -19.93
C VAL A 55 -8.48 12.70 -20.85
N GLU A 56 -7.36 13.28 -21.29
CA GLU A 56 -7.35 14.34 -22.28
C GLU A 56 -7.07 13.76 -23.66
N GLU A 57 -8.00 13.96 -24.58
CA GLU A 57 -7.90 13.52 -25.97
C GLU A 57 -7.78 14.72 -26.91
N ARG A 58 -6.83 14.67 -27.81
CA ARG A 58 -6.68 15.69 -28.87
C ARG A 58 -7.50 15.27 -30.08
N ILE A 59 -8.59 16.00 -30.35
CA ILE A 59 -9.43 15.78 -31.53
C ILE A 59 -9.24 16.85 -32.57
N LYS A 60 -9.29 16.47 -33.86
CA LYS A 60 -9.26 17.40 -34.99
C LYS A 60 -10.69 17.78 -35.31
N VAL A 61 -11.01 19.07 -35.20
CA VAL A 61 -12.35 19.61 -35.49
C VAL A 61 -12.26 20.58 -36.66
N LYS A 62 -13.14 20.42 -37.67
CA LYS A 62 -13.30 21.40 -38.73
C LYS A 62 -14.07 22.59 -38.21
N VAL A 63 -13.53 23.78 -38.35
CA VAL A 63 -14.17 25.04 -37.96
C VAL A 63 -14.31 25.92 -39.21
N GLU A 64 -15.53 26.34 -39.51
CA GLU A 64 -15.82 27.32 -40.57
C GLU A 64 -15.79 28.72 -39.97
N LYS A 65 -15.02 29.62 -40.65
CA LYS A 65 -14.98 31.02 -40.33
C LYS A 65 -14.91 31.80 -41.66
N ASN A 66 -15.85 32.69 -41.89
CA ASN A 66 -15.95 33.53 -43.11
C ASN A 66 -15.95 32.70 -44.40
N GLY A 67 -16.73 31.61 -44.48
CA GLY A 67 -16.83 30.75 -45.65
C GLY A 67 -15.58 29.90 -45.93
N LYS A 68 -14.55 29.93 -45.06
CA LYS A 68 -13.36 29.11 -45.16
C LYS A 68 -13.34 28.06 -44.04
N SER A 69 -13.22 26.80 -44.46
CA SER A 69 -13.06 25.68 -43.52
C SER A 69 -11.59 25.45 -43.16
N ARG A 70 -11.25 25.36 -41.88
CA ARG A 70 -9.94 24.96 -41.40
C ARG A 70 -10.04 23.89 -40.32
N THR A 71 -9.07 22.97 -40.26
CA THR A 71 -8.96 21.99 -39.20
C THR A 71 -8.18 22.56 -38.04
N VAL A 72 -8.76 22.53 -36.84
CA VAL A 72 -8.10 22.90 -35.56
C VAL A 72 -8.08 21.70 -34.64
N THR A 73 -6.96 21.56 -33.89
CA THR A 73 -6.86 20.55 -32.83
C THR A 73 -7.45 21.15 -31.56
N LYS A 74 -8.43 20.48 -30.96
CA LYS A 74 -8.98 20.79 -29.64
C LYS A 74 -8.65 19.68 -28.66
N THR A 75 -8.32 20.04 -27.45
CA THR A 75 -8.24 19.09 -26.33
C THR A 75 -9.64 18.95 -25.72
N VAL A 76 -10.12 17.72 -25.65
CA VAL A 76 -11.41 17.36 -25.04
C VAL A 76 -11.12 16.45 -23.86
N THR A 77 -11.74 16.76 -22.74
CA THR A 77 -11.71 15.91 -21.55
C THR A 77 -12.83 14.89 -21.64
N LYS A 78 -12.49 13.62 -21.43
CA LYS A 78 -13.46 12.55 -21.21
C LYS A 78 -13.14 11.79 -19.93
N PHE A 79 -14.15 11.17 -19.33
CA PHE A 79 -14.02 10.28 -18.21
C PHE A 79 -14.12 8.85 -18.71
N VAL A 80 -13.15 8.02 -18.32
CA VAL A 80 -13.11 6.58 -18.65
C VAL A 80 -12.93 5.79 -17.38
N ASN A 81 -13.53 4.59 -17.33
CA ASN A 81 -13.28 3.64 -16.24
C ASN A 81 -11.99 2.89 -16.55
N GLU A 82 -11.10 2.86 -15.58
CA GLU A 82 -9.84 2.12 -15.62
C GLU A 82 -9.85 1.04 -14.55
N ASP A 83 -9.43 -0.17 -14.94
CA ASP A 83 -9.27 -1.29 -14.03
C ASP A 83 -7.88 -1.22 -13.37
N PHE A 84 -7.88 -1.06 -12.05
CA PHE A 84 -6.67 -0.96 -11.23
C PHE A 84 -6.29 -2.28 -10.56
N THR A 85 -6.94 -3.41 -10.89
CA THR A 85 -6.52 -4.71 -10.33
C THR A 85 -5.11 -5.11 -10.74
N TRP A 86 -4.54 -4.41 -11.73
CA TRP A 86 -3.21 -4.68 -12.26
C TRP A 86 -3.05 -6.11 -12.75
N LYS A 87 -4.17 -6.75 -13.03
CA LYS A 87 -4.25 -8.15 -13.47
C LYS A 87 -3.69 -9.17 -12.48
N ASP A 88 -3.80 -8.87 -11.18
CA ASP A 88 -3.46 -9.82 -10.12
C ASP A 88 -4.20 -11.16 -10.24
N PRO A 89 -5.50 -11.21 -10.59
CA PRO A 89 -6.19 -12.46 -10.83
C PRO A 89 -5.55 -13.32 -11.93
N ALA A 90 -5.15 -12.70 -13.05
CA ALA A 90 -4.50 -13.44 -14.15
C ALA A 90 -3.10 -13.93 -13.77
N ALA A 91 -2.37 -13.20 -12.93
CA ALA A 91 -1.08 -13.63 -12.42
C ALA A 91 -1.21 -14.78 -11.43
N ALA A 92 -2.20 -14.71 -10.52
CA ALA A 92 -2.51 -15.76 -9.56
C ALA A 92 -2.93 -17.06 -10.27
N GLU A 93 -3.80 -16.98 -11.27
CA GLU A 93 -4.20 -18.12 -12.09
C GLU A 93 -3.00 -18.77 -12.77
N LYS A 94 -2.11 -17.96 -13.37
CA LYS A 94 -0.87 -18.46 -13.99
C LYS A 94 0.07 -19.12 -12.99
N ALA A 95 0.09 -18.67 -11.75
CA ALA A 95 0.85 -19.25 -10.64
C ALA A 95 0.17 -20.49 -10.03
N GLY A 96 -1.08 -20.79 -10.39
CA GLY A 96 -1.88 -21.86 -9.79
C GLY A 96 -2.30 -21.58 -8.35
N MET A 97 -2.48 -20.30 -7.98
CA MET A 97 -2.76 -19.85 -6.63
C MET A 97 -4.09 -19.10 -6.54
N LEU A 98 -4.69 -19.06 -5.35
CA LEU A 98 -5.76 -18.11 -5.05
C LEU A 98 -5.19 -16.69 -5.01
N VAL A 99 -5.99 -15.68 -5.42
CA VAL A 99 -5.54 -14.28 -5.52
C VAL A 99 -5.01 -13.77 -4.18
N ALA A 100 -5.68 -14.08 -3.07
CA ALA A 100 -5.23 -13.69 -1.73
C ALA A 100 -3.88 -14.31 -1.37
N GLN A 101 -3.70 -15.60 -1.64
CA GLN A 101 -2.43 -16.29 -1.42
C GLN A 101 -1.30 -15.73 -2.32
N TYR A 102 -1.64 -15.35 -3.55
CA TYR A 102 -0.69 -14.76 -4.47
C TYR A 102 -0.26 -13.36 -4.00
N VAL A 103 -1.21 -12.46 -3.73
CA VAL A 103 -0.93 -11.04 -3.42
C VAL A 103 -0.32 -10.87 -2.03
N ILE A 104 -0.84 -11.60 -1.03
CA ILE A 104 -0.44 -11.47 0.37
C ILE A 104 0.58 -12.54 0.78
N GLY A 105 0.31 -13.81 0.41
CA GLY A 105 1.17 -14.93 0.81
C GLY A 105 2.59 -14.85 0.28
N GLY A 106 2.82 -14.18 -0.87
CA GLY A 106 4.15 -13.94 -1.43
C GLY A 106 4.97 -12.85 -0.75
N MET A 107 4.38 -12.08 0.19
CA MET A 107 5.07 -11.03 0.91
C MET A 107 5.94 -11.59 2.05
N ASP A 108 7.03 -10.90 2.37
CA ASP A 108 7.88 -11.24 3.51
C ASP A 108 7.10 -11.19 4.83
N ARG A 109 7.30 -12.21 5.68
CA ARG A 109 6.56 -12.36 6.94
C ARG A 109 6.79 -11.18 7.89
N GLY A 110 8.04 -10.75 8.06
CA GLY A 110 8.38 -9.63 8.95
C GLY A 110 7.77 -8.32 8.45
N PHE A 111 7.75 -8.14 7.13
CA PHE A 111 7.10 -6.97 6.51
C PHE A 111 5.58 -7.02 6.67
N LYS A 112 4.93 -8.18 6.52
CA LYS A 112 3.49 -8.34 6.79
C LYS A 112 3.10 -7.93 8.22
N VAL A 113 3.90 -8.33 9.22
CA VAL A 113 3.68 -7.93 10.63
C VAL A 113 3.76 -6.41 10.79
N ARG A 114 4.78 -5.77 10.21
CA ARG A 114 4.92 -4.31 10.25
C ARG A 114 3.74 -3.61 9.55
N LEU A 115 3.31 -4.11 8.39
CA LEU A 115 2.14 -3.59 7.67
C LEU A 115 0.87 -3.71 8.49
N TYR A 116 0.67 -4.84 9.17
CA TYR A 116 -0.46 -5.04 10.06
C TYR A 116 -0.54 -3.94 11.13
N HIS A 117 0.54 -3.68 11.85
CA HIS A 117 0.58 -2.63 12.86
C HIS A 117 0.39 -1.23 12.26
N LEU A 118 1.05 -0.94 11.15
CA LEU A 118 0.91 0.33 10.44
C LEU A 118 -0.54 0.58 10.02
N PHE A 119 -1.19 -0.39 9.38
CA PHE A 119 -2.56 -0.22 8.88
C PHE A 119 -3.57 -0.10 10.01
N ARG A 120 -3.38 -0.83 11.12
CA ARG A 120 -4.19 -0.64 12.32
C ARG A 120 -4.08 0.78 12.86
N ALA A 121 -2.87 1.30 12.98
CA ALA A 121 -2.65 2.67 13.44
C ALA A 121 -3.23 3.72 12.47
N LEU A 122 -3.15 3.48 11.16
CA LEU A 122 -3.78 4.34 10.15
C LEU A 122 -5.31 4.31 10.24
N ASP A 123 -5.92 3.15 10.51
CA ASP A 123 -7.36 3.03 10.76
C ASP A 123 -7.76 3.78 12.04
N ASP A 124 -7.01 3.64 13.11
CA ASP A 124 -7.24 4.34 14.39
C ASP A 124 -7.10 5.87 14.24
N ALA A 125 -6.20 6.32 13.37
CA ALA A 125 -6.04 7.73 12.99
C ALA A 125 -7.14 8.23 12.00
N GLY A 126 -8.06 7.37 11.57
CA GLY A 126 -9.16 7.70 10.65
C GLY A 126 -8.69 7.97 9.22
N LEU A 127 -7.53 7.44 8.83
CA LEU A 127 -6.92 7.63 7.51
C LEU A 127 -7.36 6.59 6.47
N ALA A 128 -8.07 5.54 6.90
CA ALA A 128 -8.70 4.52 6.07
C ALA A 128 -7.75 3.96 4.99
N PRO A 129 -6.73 3.19 5.36
CA PRO A 129 -5.77 2.64 4.42
C PRO A 129 -6.38 1.59 3.50
N GLY A 130 -5.86 1.53 2.28
CA GLY A 130 -6.10 0.47 1.31
C GLY A 130 -4.80 0.12 0.60
N MET A 131 -4.60 -1.15 0.26
CA MET A 131 -3.41 -1.63 -0.43
C MET A 131 -3.74 -1.90 -1.89
N THR A 132 -3.09 -1.18 -2.81
CA THR A 132 -3.30 -1.35 -4.25
C THR A 132 -2.43 -2.43 -4.85
N SER A 133 -1.31 -2.77 -4.20
CA SER A 133 -0.38 -3.80 -4.65
C SER A 133 0.40 -4.34 -3.45
N GLY A 134 0.50 -5.66 -3.38
CA GLY A 134 1.41 -6.39 -2.48
C GLY A 134 2.48 -7.10 -3.30
N PHE A 135 2.57 -8.45 -3.18
CA PHE A 135 3.53 -9.25 -3.94
C PHE A 135 3.26 -9.21 -5.45
N ARG A 136 4.35 -9.23 -6.24
CA ARG A 136 4.33 -9.38 -7.70
C ARG A 136 5.45 -10.32 -8.14
N ASP A 137 5.13 -11.41 -8.81
CA ASP A 137 6.13 -12.23 -9.48
C ASP A 137 6.68 -11.57 -10.76
N ASP A 138 7.65 -12.20 -11.42
CA ASP A 138 8.24 -11.66 -12.65
C ASP A 138 7.21 -11.48 -13.78
N TYR A 139 6.21 -12.35 -13.86
CA TYR A 139 5.14 -12.21 -14.85
C TYR A 139 4.29 -10.97 -14.57
N ARG A 140 3.83 -10.82 -13.32
CA ARG A 140 3.04 -9.67 -12.89
C ARG A 140 3.83 -8.36 -13.03
N GLN A 141 5.11 -8.39 -12.69
CA GLN A 141 6.00 -7.26 -12.85
C GLN A 141 6.20 -6.89 -14.33
N SER A 142 6.27 -7.86 -15.23
CA SER A 142 6.37 -7.59 -16.68
C SER A 142 5.13 -6.87 -17.22
N ILE A 143 3.94 -7.18 -16.69
CA ILE A 143 2.72 -6.45 -17.02
C ILE A 143 2.76 -5.02 -16.44
N ALA A 144 3.21 -4.87 -15.21
CA ALA A 144 3.34 -3.56 -14.56
C ALA A 144 4.40 -2.68 -15.25
N SER A 145 5.43 -3.25 -15.90
CA SER A 145 6.48 -2.50 -16.59
C SER A 145 5.93 -1.62 -17.72
N GLY A 146 4.79 -1.97 -18.30
CA GLY A 146 4.06 -1.10 -19.22
C GLY A 146 3.63 0.23 -18.58
N HIS A 147 3.58 0.28 -17.26
CA HIS A 147 3.33 1.46 -16.44
C HIS A 147 4.62 2.05 -15.82
N LYS A 148 5.79 1.80 -16.43
CA LYS A 148 7.12 2.26 -16.01
C LYS A 148 7.72 1.54 -14.80
N ALA A 149 7.17 0.41 -14.36
CA ALA A 149 7.81 -0.41 -13.35
C ALA A 149 9.04 -1.12 -13.93
N ALA A 150 10.16 -1.14 -13.21
CA ALA A 150 11.40 -1.75 -13.65
C ALA A 150 11.29 -3.29 -13.60
N THR A 151 11.38 -3.96 -14.76
CA THR A 151 11.36 -5.42 -14.85
C THR A 151 12.55 -6.03 -14.11
N GLY A 152 12.30 -7.01 -13.24
CA GLY A 152 13.33 -7.75 -12.49
C GLY A 152 14.04 -6.96 -11.39
N ASN A 153 13.58 -5.73 -11.09
CA ASN A 153 14.13 -4.87 -10.05
C ASN A 153 13.06 -4.35 -9.07
N SER A 154 11.92 -5.03 -8.99
CA SER A 154 10.85 -4.62 -8.10
C SER A 154 11.01 -5.22 -6.72
N TYR A 155 10.94 -4.40 -5.69
CA TYR A 155 10.92 -4.85 -4.30
C TYR A 155 9.61 -5.53 -3.88
N HIS A 156 8.57 -5.47 -4.71
CA HIS A 156 7.35 -6.24 -4.49
C HIS A 156 7.53 -7.76 -4.60
N GLY A 157 8.62 -8.24 -5.18
CA GLY A 157 8.91 -9.66 -5.28
C GLY A 157 9.47 -10.10 -6.62
N GLY A 158 9.73 -11.40 -6.77
CA GLY A 158 9.96 -12.05 -8.05
C GLY A 158 11.22 -11.62 -8.81
N SER A 159 12.34 -11.35 -8.15
CA SER A 159 13.58 -11.15 -8.86
C SER A 159 14.40 -12.43 -8.93
N ARG A 160 14.66 -12.93 -10.15
CA ARG A 160 15.62 -14.04 -10.38
C ARG A 160 17.08 -13.67 -10.08
N ARG A 161 17.37 -12.40 -9.84
CA ARG A 161 18.72 -11.88 -9.65
C ARG A 161 18.95 -11.46 -8.20
N GLY A 162 19.03 -12.46 -7.35
CA GLY A 162 19.66 -12.39 -6.05
C GLY A 162 19.45 -11.11 -5.22
N GLY A 163 18.47 -11.07 -4.34
CA GLY A 163 18.44 -10.12 -3.24
C GLY A 163 17.53 -8.91 -3.41
N TYR A 164 16.86 -8.74 -4.53
CA TYR A 164 15.89 -7.67 -4.70
C TYR A 164 14.47 -8.24 -4.72
N GLY A 165 13.62 -7.70 -3.89
CA GLY A 165 12.20 -7.81 -4.10
C GLY A 165 11.53 -9.06 -3.56
N HIS A 166 11.92 -9.55 -2.43
CA HIS A 166 11.27 -10.71 -1.79
C HIS A 166 9.98 -10.34 -1.03
N GLY A 167 9.06 -9.62 -1.69
CA GLY A 167 7.81 -9.20 -1.05
C GLY A 167 8.02 -8.13 0.03
N LEU A 168 9.02 -7.27 -0.15
CA LEU A 168 9.40 -6.21 0.81
C LEU A 168 8.88 -4.83 0.42
N ALA A 169 7.86 -4.76 -0.43
CA ALA A 169 7.21 -3.51 -0.77
C ALA A 169 5.69 -3.68 -0.92
N ALA A 170 4.97 -2.59 -0.68
CA ALA A 170 3.55 -2.48 -0.95
C ALA A 170 3.22 -1.08 -1.45
N ASP A 171 2.15 -0.97 -2.27
CA ASP A 171 1.61 0.31 -2.69
C ASP A 171 0.32 0.59 -1.91
N VAL A 172 0.26 1.72 -1.21
CA VAL A 172 -0.83 2.06 -0.29
C VAL A 172 -1.45 3.41 -0.60
N VAL A 173 -2.77 3.47 -0.49
CA VAL A 173 -3.58 4.67 -0.69
C VAL A 173 -4.63 4.78 0.41
N SER A 174 -5.21 5.96 0.59
CA SER A 174 -6.42 6.08 1.41
C SER A 174 -7.65 5.79 0.56
N VAL A 175 -8.58 5.01 1.10
CA VAL A 175 -9.88 4.76 0.48
C VAL A 175 -10.94 5.77 0.92
N LYS A 176 -10.59 6.76 1.75
CA LYS A 176 -11.48 7.77 2.29
C LYS A 176 -11.84 8.84 1.25
N GLY A 177 -13.12 8.95 0.93
CA GLY A 177 -13.71 9.89 -0.01
C GLY A 177 -14.51 9.20 -1.10
N ASP A 178 -15.56 9.88 -1.58
CA ASP A 178 -16.46 9.35 -2.61
C ASP A 178 -15.88 9.55 -4.00
N THR A 179 -15.24 10.69 -4.23
CA THR A 179 -14.60 11.02 -5.49
C THR A 179 -13.12 10.63 -5.50
N ARG A 180 -12.56 10.43 -6.69
CA ARG A 180 -11.12 10.21 -6.85
C ARG A 180 -10.28 11.35 -6.28
N SER A 181 -10.71 12.60 -6.48
CA SER A 181 -10.00 13.79 -5.95
C SER A 181 -9.91 13.76 -4.43
N GLU A 182 -11.02 13.42 -3.75
CA GLU A 182 -11.04 13.30 -2.28
C GLU A 182 -10.14 12.18 -1.80
N ARG A 183 -10.15 11.00 -2.47
CA ARG A 183 -9.25 9.90 -2.14
C ARG A 183 -7.77 10.25 -2.37
N CYS A 184 -7.45 11.00 -3.44
CA CYS A 184 -6.10 11.51 -3.65
C CYS A 184 -5.65 12.43 -2.51
N SER A 185 -6.47 13.42 -2.13
CA SER A 185 -6.17 14.33 -1.01
C SER A 185 -6.08 13.59 0.32
N SER A 186 -6.89 12.53 0.52
CA SER A 186 -6.82 11.67 1.70
C SER A 186 -5.53 10.83 1.71
N SER A 187 -5.11 10.34 0.56
CA SER A 187 -3.85 9.60 0.41
C SER A 187 -2.64 10.48 0.72
N GLU A 188 -2.62 11.73 0.25
CA GLU A 188 -1.55 12.68 0.58
C GLU A 188 -1.42 12.92 2.10
N ARG A 189 -2.55 13.02 2.81
CA ARG A 189 -2.54 13.14 4.29
C ARG A 189 -2.01 11.88 4.94
N MET A 190 -2.43 10.71 4.46
CA MET A 190 -1.97 9.42 4.97
C MET A 190 -0.46 9.23 4.74
N TRP A 191 0.06 9.56 3.56
CA TRP A 191 1.49 9.46 3.26
C TRP A 191 2.34 10.39 4.13
N LYS A 192 1.89 11.62 4.40
CA LYS A 192 2.55 12.52 5.34
C LYS A 192 2.56 11.96 6.75
N TRP A 193 1.48 11.31 7.17
CA TRP A 193 1.41 10.63 8.46
C TRP A 193 2.43 9.49 8.53
N ILE A 194 2.51 8.65 7.49
CA ILE A 194 3.52 7.57 7.40
C ILE A 194 4.94 8.15 7.50
N ASP A 195 5.24 9.25 6.78
CA ASP A 195 6.57 9.88 6.80
C ASP A 195 6.98 10.39 8.20
N THR A 196 6.01 10.72 9.06
CA THR A 196 6.28 11.18 10.43
C THR A 196 6.37 10.06 11.46
N HIS A 197 5.91 8.85 11.11
CA HIS A 197 5.88 7.67 11.98
C HIS A 197 6.72 6.50 11.43
N ASP A 198 7.58 6.75 10.46
CA ASP A 198 8.35 5.72 9.76
C ASP A 198 9.21 4.88 10.71
N LYS A 199 9.83 5.51 11.71
CA LYS A 199 10.65 4.83 12.73
C LYS A 199 9.83 3.99 13.71
N GLU A 200 8.61 4.39 13.99
CA GLU A 200 7.72 3.70 14.91
C GLU A 200 7.30 2.34 14.36
N PHE A 201 6.93 2.30 13.07
CA PHE A 201 6.47 1.08 12.40
C PHE A 201 7.57 0.35 11.62
N GLY A 202 8.75 0.96 11.49
CA GLY A 202 9.83 0.42 10.69
C GLY A 202 9.51 0.38 9.19
N ILE A 203 8.58 1.22 8.73
CA ILE A 203 8.13 1.33 7.33
C ILE A 203 8.17 2.80 6.92
N GLY A 204 8.69 3.08 5.72
CA GLY A 204 8.71 4.42 5.17
C GLY A 204 8.56 4.44 3.66
N ARG A 205 8.55 5.64 3.07
CA ARG A 205 8.41 5.86 1.63
C ARG A 205 9.79 6.15 1.01
N PRO A 206 10.42 5.18 0.34
CA PRO A 206 11.76 5.36 -0.22
C PRO A 206 11.80 6.40 -1.35
N TYR A 207 10.73 6.55 -2.12
CA TYR A 207 10.67 7.41 -3.30
C TYR A 207 9.97 8.76 -3.08
N LEU A 208 9.31 8.96 -1.94
CA LEU A 208 8.49 10.16 -1.64
C LEU A 208 7.51 10.49 -2.78
N ASP A 209 7.59 11.73 -3.29
CA ASP A 209 6.64 12.24 -4.30
C ASP A 209 6.89 11.68 -5.72
N LYS A 210 7.97 10.90 -5.93
CA LYS A 210 8.22 10.25 -7.23
C LYS A 210 7.40 8.99 -7.42
N ASP A 211 7.10 8.29 -6.32
CA ASP A 211 6.21 7.13 -6.25
C ASP A 211 5.52 7.14 -4.89
N PRO A 212 4.52 8.03 -4.71
CA PRO A 212 3.97 8.33 -3.40
C PRO A 212 3.35 7.15 -2.65
N PRO A 213 2.66 6.18 -3.31
CA PRO A 213 2.03 5.05 -2.62
C PRO A 213 3.03 4.00 -2.15
N HIS A 214 4.25 3.99 -2.70
CA HIS A 214 5.22 2.93 -2.47
C HIS A 214 5.84 3.01 -1.09
N ILE A 215 5.70 1.94 -0.30
CA ILE A 215 6.26 1.79 1.05
C ILE A 215 7.13 0.53 1.16
N ALA A 216 8.18 0.62 1.99
CA ALA A 216 9.13 -0.46 2.22
C ALA A 216 9.71 -0.39 3.64
N PRO A 217 10.37 -1.46 4.16
CA PRO A 217 11.09 -1.42 5.43
C PRO A 217 12.20 -0.36 5.42
N ILE A 218 12.28 0.47 6.47
CA ILE A 218 13.31 1.53 6.59
C ILE A 218 14.72 0.97 6.82
N ASP A 219 14.83 -0.21 7.38
CA ASP A 219 16.07 -0.98 7.54
C ASP A 219 16.39 -1.84 6.32
N GLY A 220 15.55 -1.77 5.28
CA GLY A 220 15.73 -2.50 4.03
C GLY A 220 16.67 -1.79 3.06
N LYS A 221 17.24 -2.59 2.14
CA LYS A 221 18.18 -2.09 1.11
C LYS A 221 17.55 -0.99 0.24
N GLU A 222 16.28 -1.13 -0.13
CA GLU A 222 15.58 -0.14 -0.97
C GLU A 222 15.57 1.23 -0.31
N TYR A 223 15.19 1.29 0.95
CA TYR A 223 15.12 2.54 1.71
C TYR A 223 16.52 3.14 1.87
N ALA A 224 17.52 2.33 2.21
CA ALA A 224 18.91 2.77 2.32
C ALA A 224 19.45 3.35 1.00
N ASP A 225 19.23 2.67 -0.12
CA ASP A 225 19.67 3.11 -1.45
C ASP A 225 19.00 4.44 -1.89
N LYS A 226 17.77 4.72 -1.46
CA LYS A 226 17.01 5.90 -1.88
C LYS A 226 17.03 7.06 -0.88
N ARG A 227 17.15 6.76 0.41
CA ARG A 227 17.09 7.74 1.50
C ARG A 227 18.41 7.91 2.24
N GLY A 228 19.27 6.88 2.25
CA GLY A 228 20.54 6.87 2.99
C GLY A 228 21.51 7.99 2.57
N VAL A 229 21.54 8.34 1.30
CA VAL A 229 22.38 9.44 0.78
C VAL A 229 21.98 10.81 1.39
N ASN A 230 20.71 11.00 1.69
CA ASN A 230 20.22 12.24 2.31
C ASN A 230 20.48 12.29 3.83
N MET A 231 20.57 11.15 4.51
CA MET A 231 20.90 11.08 5.93
C MET A 231 22.37 11.41 6.20
N GLU A 232 23.29 10.92 5.38
CA GLU A 232 24.73 11.28 5.50
C GLU A 232 25.00 12.76 5.25
N LEU A 233 24.26 13.40 4.33
CA LEU A 233 24.40 14.84 4.05
C LEU A 233 23.79 15.70 5.17
N ALA A 234 22.73 15.27 5.80
CA ALA A 234 22.12 15.97 6.93
C ALA A 234 23.00 15.89 8.19
N ASP A 235 23.65 14.74 8.44
CA ASP A 235 24.56 14.56 9.56
C ASP A 235 25.87 15.35 9.39
N LYS A 236 26.42 15.41 8.17
CA LYS A 236 27.60 16.24 7.84
C LYS A 236 27.31 17.74 7.88
N GLY A 237 26.06 18.16 7.72
CA GLY A 237 25.63 19.56 7.84
C GLY A 237 25.47 20.06 9.29
N SER A 238 25.21 19.14 10.23
CA SER A 238 24.99 19.46 11.65
C SER A 238 26.29 19.59 12.46
N THR A 239 27.41 19.03 11.95
CA THR A 239 28.70 19.07 12.67
C THR A 239 29.59 20.28 12.35
N ALA A 240 29.12 21.21 11.49
CA ALA A 240 29.95 22.34 11.00
C ALA A 240 29.68 23.69 11.70
N THR A 241 29.04 23.74 12.87
CA THR A 241 28.83 24.99 13.63
C THR A 241 29.20 24.89 15.12
N GLY A 242 30.29 24.19 15.44
CA GLY A 242 31.00 24.33 16.69
C GLY A 242 32.21 25.24 16.49
N ARG A 243 32.03 26.55 16.55
CA ARG A 243 33.16 27.47 16.75
C ARG A 243 33.54 27.44 18.22
N ASP A 244 34.72 26.89 18.47
CA ASP A 244 35.40 27.02 19.74
C ASP A 244 35.59 28.52 20.04
N VAL A 245 34.92 29.02 21.07
CA VAL A 245 35.18 30.32 21.67
C VAL A 245 36.19 30.05 22.77
N GLU A 246 37.47 30.36 22.48
CA GLU A 246 38.52 30.42 23.54
C GLU A 246 38.13 31.42 24.63
N PRO A 247 38.31 31.10 25.92
CA PRO A 247 38.09 32.05 26.98
C PRO A 247 39.28 33.05 27.03
N ALA A 248 38.96 34.32 26.89
CA ALA A 248 39.92 35.42 27.11
C ALA A 248 40.46 35.36 28.55
N THR A 249 41.75 35.12 28.71
CA THR A 249 42.51 35.35 29.94
C THR A 249 42.68 36.82 30.19
N PHE A 250 42.06 37.35 31.27
CA PHE A 250 42.42 38.63 31.86
C PHE A 250 43.72 38.44 32.65
N GLN A 251 44.76 39.20 32.28
CA GLN A 251 45.92 39.46 33.13
C GLN A 251 45.83 40.89 33.67
N GLU A 252 46.20 41.05 34.93
CA GLU A 252 46.26 42.28 35.75
C GLU A 252 47.10 43.39 35.09
#